data_d9e8889fab11045486d9d2b4c4a8c986
#
_entry.id   d9e8889fab11045486d9d2b4c4a8c986
#
_cell.length_a   1.000
_cell.length_b   1.000
_cell.length_c   1.000
_cell.angle_alpha   90.00
_cell.angle_beta   90.00
_cell.angle_gamma   90.00
#
_symmetry.space_group_name_H-M   'P 1'
#
loop_
_entity.id
_entity.type
_entity.pdbx_description
1 polymer ?
#
loop_
_entity_poly.entity_id
_entity_poly.type
_entity_poly.pdbx_seq_one_letter_code
_entity_poly.pdbx_strand_id
1 'polypeptide(L)'
;MTDRLVIIGAGQAGFALAAKLRALKDTRPITIIGAEDVAPYQRPPLSKKYLLGEMSFDRLLFRDQHWYGDNDVDLRLSTWAEQIKPDSKQVLLQDGSVLDYGTLALATGSTPRRLPAAIGGDLEGVYVARDKRDADLLADEMRPGRRVLIIGGGYIGLEAAAVARHRGLEVTVIEMADRILQRVAAKETADIMRGIHESHDVAIREKTGLKHLVGKDGRVTGAALSDGSVIDIDFVVVGIGVVPNDQLAKEAGLEVANGIVVDEFARTSDPAIFAAGDCAALPWQGGRIRLESVQNAVDQAEAAAAVIAGGSEPYDPKPWFWSDQYDVKLQIAGFNLGYDETLLRPGAREGAHSIWYFREGLLIAVDAINDAKAYVTGKKLLESGINPDRSMLADPSADLKRLLG
;
A
#
# COMPACT_ATOMS: atom_id res chain seq x y z
N MET A 1 -26.02 27.09 -3.05
CA MET A 1 -24.77 26.25 -3.03
C MET A 1 -25.18 24.81 -3.18
N THR A 2 -24.48 24.04 -3.98
CA THR A 2 -24.76 22.61 -4.15
C THR A 2 -24.39 21.83 -2.88
N ASP A 3 -25.12 20.75 -2.59
CA ASP A 3 -24.78 19.81 -1.50
C ASP A 3 -23.97 18.59 -2.02
N ARG A 4 -23.49 18.67 -3.26
CA ARG A 4 -22.75 17.59 -3.92
C ARG A 4 -21.44 17.29 -3.20
N LEU A 5 -21.15 16.02 -2.99
CA LEU A 5 -19.82 15.52 -2.67
C LEU A 5 -19.08 15.16 -3.96
N VAL A 6 -17.89 15.73 -4.15
CA VAL A 6 -16.95 15.30 -5.20
C VAL A 6 -15.83 14.51 -4.54
N ILE A 7 -15.51 13.33 -5.07
CA ILE A 7 -14.40 12.47 -4.61
C ILE A 7 -13.38 12.38 -5.75
N ILE A 8 -12.17 12.86 -5.52
CA ILE A 8 -11.07 12.74 -6.48
C ILE A 8 -10.23 11.50 -6.12
N GLY A 9 -10.34 10.47 -6.94
CA GLY A 9 -9.69 9.17 -6.78
C GLY A 9 -10.70 8.03 -6.68
N ALA A 10 -10.73 7.16 -7.68
CA ALA A 10 -11.58 5.97 -7.78
C ALA A 10 -10.86 4.71 -7.29
N GLY A 11 -10.03 4.83 -6.24
CA GLY A 11 -9.34 3.71 -5.60
C GLY A 11 -10.08 3.19 -4.38
N GLN A 12 -9.33 2.48 -3.51
CA GLN A 12 -9.84 1.86 -2.28
C GLN A 12 -10.55 2.87 -1.37
N ALA A 13 -9.91 4.01 -1.07
CA ALA A 13 -10.44 5.03 -0.17
C ALA A 13 -11.66 5.73 -0.78
N GLY A 14 -11.59 6.14 -2.05
CA GLY A 14 -12.70 6.85 -2.70
C GLY A 14 -13.96 6.01 -2.79
N PHE A 15 -13.82 4.72 -3.12
CA PHE A 15 -14.95 3.78 -3.10
C PHE A 15 -15.49 3.57 -1.68
N ALA A 16 -14.63 3.33 -0.69
CA ALA A 16 -15.03 3.08 0.71
C ALA A 16 -15.81 4.27 1.27
N LEU A 17 -15.37 5.52 0.98
CA LEU A 17 -16.05 6.74 1.39
C LEU A 17 -17.47 6.82 0.81
N ALA A 18 -17.63 6.62 -0.50
CA ALA A 18 -18.94 6.66 -1.15
C ALA A 18 -19.87 5.55 -0.64
N ALA A 19 -19.36 4.31 -0.53
CA ALA A 19 -20.12 3.16 -0.03
C ALA A 19 -20.57 3.36 1.41
N LYS A 20 -19.71 3.92 2.27
CA LYS A 20 -20.05 4.22 3.67
C LYS A 20 -21.14 5.27 3.78
N LEU A 21 -21.08 6.36 3.01
CA LEU A 21 -22.15 7.37 3.00
C LEU A 21 -23.50 6.76 2.62
N ARG A 22 -23.53 5.89 1.61
CA ARG A 22 -24.77 5.18 1.25
C ARG A 22 -25.26 4.23 2.34
N ALA A 23 -24.35 3.55 3.02
CA ALA A 23 -24.68 2.71 4.19
C ALA A 23 -25.26 3.55 5.35
N LEU A 24 -24.79 4.79 5.52
CA LEU A 24 -25.31 5.76 6.47
C LEU A 24 -26.61 6.46 6.01
N LYS A 25 -27.12 6.07 4.82
CA LYS A 25 -28.33 6.66 4.20
C LYS A 25 -28.19 8.17 3.87
N ASP A 26 -26.99 8.62 3.66
CA ASP A 26 -26.72 9.96 3.14
C ASP A 26 -27.19 10.04 1.67
N THR A 27 -28.02 11.01 1.36
CA THR A 27 -28.69 11.14 0.04
C THR A 27 -28.08 12.22 -0.84
N ARG A 28 -27.00 12.90 -0.41
CA ARG A 28 -26.36 13.92 -1.24
C ARG A 28 -25.86 13.33 -2.55
N PRO A 29 -25.89 14.05 -3.68
CA PRO A 29 -25.29 13.60 -4.92
C PRO A 29 -23.78 13.36 -4.74
N ILE A 30 -23.28 12.21 -5.19
CA ILE A 30 -21.85 11.85 -5.15
C ILE A 30 -21.33 11.77 -6.58
N THR A 31 -20.19 12.42 -6.84
CA THR A 31 -19.43 12.23 -8.06
C THR A 31 -18.04 11.68 -7.71
N ILE A 32 -17.65 10.54 -8.25
CA ILE A 32 -16.29 9.97 -8.13
C ILE A 32 -15.55 10.21 -9.44
N ILE A 33 -14.35 10.79 -9.35
CA ILE A 33 -13.47 11.04 -10.49
C ILE A 33 -12.33 10.03 -10.44
N GLY A 34 -12.16 9.22 -11.49
CA GLY A 34 -11.13 8.19 -11.63
C GLY A 34 -10.29 8.37 -12.88
N ALA A 35 -8.98 8.34 -12.73
CA ALA A 35 -8.03 8.44 -13.84
C ALA A 35 -7.96 7.18 -14.69
N GLU A 36 -8.24 6.01 -14.11
CA GLU A 36 -8.30 4.73 -14.82
C GLU A 36 -9.61 4.58 -15.57
N ASP A 37 -9.60 3.74 -16.60
CA ASP A 37 -10.76 3.44 -17.46
C ASP A 37 -11.67 2.34 -16.90
N VAL A 38 -11.39 1.89 -15.68
CA VAL A 38 -12.09 0.80 -15.01
C VAL A 38 -12.69 1.26 -13.68
N ALA A 39 -13.83 0.64 -13.29
CA ALA A 39 -14.47 0.90 -12.02
C ALA A 39 -13.55 0.53 -10.83
N PRO A 40 -13.77 1.12 -9.63
CA PRO A 40 -12.98 0.86 -8.44
C PRO A 40 -12.82 -0.62 -8.12
N TYR A 41 -11.59 -1.04 -7.81
CA TYR A 41 -11.21 -2.44 -7.64
C TYR A 41 -10.13 -2.64 -6.56
N GLN A 42 -9.97 -3.89 -6.13
CA GLN A 42 -8.98 -4.34 -5.15
C GLN A 42 -7.59 -4.43 -5.81
N ARG A 43 -6.63 -3.60 -5.38
CA ARG A 43 -5.26 -3.58 -5.93
C ARG A 43 -4.37 -4.75 -5.45
N PRO A 44 -4.48 -5.28 -4.21
CA PRO A 44 -3.56 -6.32 -3.74
C PRO A 44 -3.49 -7.58 -4.60
N PRO A 45 -4.54 -8.06 -5.27
CA PRO A 45 -4.43 -9.20 -6.16
C PRO A 45 -3.61 -8.96 -7.43
N LEU A 46 -3.38 -7.69 -7.83
CA LEU A 46 -2.63 -7.34 -9.05
C LEU A 46 -1.21 -7.89 -9.06
N SER A 47 -0.52 -7.87 -7.91
CA SER A 47 0.82 -8.44 -7.75
C SER A 47 0.83 -9.91 -7.33
N LYS A 48 -0.32 -10.59 -7.35
CA LYS A 48 -0.51 -11.95 -6.85
C LYS A 48 -1.37 -12.78 -7.82
N LYS A 49 -2.58 -13.16 -7.40
CA LYS A 49 -3.48 -14.06 -8.14
C LYS A 49 -3.89 -13.53 -9.53
N TYR A 50 -4.00 -12.21 -9.69
CA TYR A 50 -4.28 -11.63 -11.00
C TYR A 50 -3.09 -11.82 -11.94
N LEU A 51 -1.89 -11.44 -11.50
CA LEU A 51 -0.66 -11.60 -12.28
C LEU A 51 -0.34 -13.08 -12.58
N LEU A 52 -0.75 -13.99 -11.68
CA LEU A 52 -0.67 -15.44 -11.90
C LEU A 52 -1.72 -15.97 -12.90
N GLY A 53 -2.73 -15.18 -13.26
CA GLY A 53 -3.84 -15.63 -14.09
C GLY A 53 -4.87 -16.52 -13.35
N GLU A 54 -4.80 -16.58 -12.02
CA GLU A 54 -5.70 -17.37 -11.16
C GLU A 54 -6.99 -16.63 -10.81
N MET A 55 -7.06 -15.34 -11.10
CA MET A 55 -8.21 -14.49 -10.81
C MET A 55 -8.49 -13.56 -11.99
N SER A 56 -9.71 -13.55 -12.51
CA SER A 56 -10.13 -12.60 -13.53
C SER A 56 -10.30 -11.19 -12.96
N PHE A 57 -10.18 -10.16 -13.79
CA PHE A 57 -10.31 -8.78 -13.36
C PHE A 57 -11.68 -8.46 -12.74
N ASP A 58 -12.77 -9.01 -13.28
CA ASP A 58 -14.13 -8.78 -12.77
C ASP A 58 -14.28 -9.15 -11.30
N ARG A 59 -13.51 -10.14 -10.82
CA ARG A 59 -13.50 -10.53 -9.40
C ARG A 59 -12.75 -9.56 -8.49
N LEU A 60 -12.01 -8.62 -9.06
CA LEU A 60 -11.34 -7.56 -8.32
C LEU A 60 -12.25 -6.38 -8.07
N LEU A 61 -13.28 -6.16 -8.90
CA LEU A 61 -14.19 -5.03 -8.77
C LEU A 61 -14.86 -5.03 -7.39
N PHE A 62 -14.95 -3.87 -6.74
CA PHE A 62 -15.68 -3.74 -5.47
C PHE A 62 -17.17 -3.93 -5.67
N ARG A 63 -17.69 -3.43 -6.78
CA ARG A 63 -19.08 -3.55 -7.21
C ARG A 63 -19.14 -3.59 -8.73
N ASP A 64 -20.22 -4.19 -9.25
CA ASP A 64 -20.55 -4.06 -10.65
C ASP A 64 -20.95 -2.62 -11.00
N GLN A 65 -21.03 -2.32 -12.29
CA GLN A 65 -21.29 -0.97 -12.77
C GLN A 65 -22.71 -0.47 -12.40
N HIS A 66 -23.69 -1.37 -12.25
CA HIS A 66 -25.06 -0.99 -11.90
C HIS A 66 -25.17 -0.42 -10.51
N TRP A 67 -24.33 -0.90 -9.57
CA TRP A 67 -24.32 -0.41 -8.20
C TRP A 67 -24.17 1.12 -8.10
N TYR A 68 -23.35 1.72 -8.96
CA TYR A 68 -23.12 3.18 -8.94
C TYR A 68 -24.39 3.92 -9.31
N GLY A 69 -25.07 3.53 -10.39
CA GLY A 69 -26.36 4.10 -10.81
C GLY A 69 -27.48 3.88 -9.78
N ASP A 70 -27.60 2.67 -9.23
CA ASP A 70 -28.61 2.31 -8.23
C ASP A 70 -28.43 3.07 -6.89
N ASN A 71 -27.23 3.59 -6.65
CA ASN A 71 -26.88 4.34 -5.44
C ASN A 71 -26.64 5.85 -5.72
N ASP A 72 -27.10 6.40 -6.84
CA ASP A 72 -26.92 7.81 -7.21
C ASP A 72 -25.45 8.28 -7.12
N VAL A 73 -24.51 7.45 -7.56
CA VAL A 73 -23.08 7.76 -7.64
C VAL A 73 -22.70 7.98 -9.10
N ASP A 74 -22.40 9.22 -9.49
CA ASP A 74 -21.85 9.57 -10.79
C ASP A 74 -20.37 9.17 -10.84
N LEU A 75 -20.06 8.03 -11.50
CA LEU A 75 -18.70 7.53 -11.65
C LEU A 75 -18.11 7.98 -13.00
N ARG A 76 -17.12 8.89 -12.94
CA ARG A 76 -16.41 9.43 -14.10
C ARG A 76 -15.04 8.78 -14.23
N LEU A 77 -14.94 7.81 -15.11
CA LEU A 77 -13.69 7.11 -15.44
C LEU A 77 -12.91 7.87 -16.50
N SER A 78 -11.63 7.53 -16.68
CA SER A 78 -10.71 8.20 -17.62
C SER A 78 -10.73 9.73 -17.49
N THR A 79 -10.96 10.21 -16.26
CA THR A 79 -11.17 11.63 -15.96
C THR A 79 -10.17 12.09 -14.91
N TRP A 80 -9.51 13.22 -15.16
CA TRP A 80 -8.55 13.83 -14.26
C TRP A 80 -9.05 15.17 -13.74
N ALA A 81 -8.89 15.38 -12.42
CA ALA A 81 -9.00 16.71 -11.84
C ALA A 81 -7.70 17.48 -12.10
N GLU A 82 -7.81 18.63 -12.72
CA GLU A 82 -6.67 19.48 -13.11
C GLU A 82 -6.40 20.54 -12.06
N GLN A 83 -7.45 21.12 -11.48
CA GLN A 83 -7.34 22.18 -10.50
C GLN A 83 -8.50 22.16 -9.50
N ILE A 84 -8.20 22.45 -8.23
CA ILE A 84 -9.19 22.76 -7.21
C ILE A 84 -9.19 24.27 -6.97
N LYS A 85 -10.38 24.88 -6.91
CA LYS A 85 -10.58 26.30 -6.57
C LYS A 85 -11.41 26.37 -5.27
N PRO A 86 -10.76 26.39 -4.10
CA PRO A 86 -11.48 26.34 -2.80
C PRO A 86 -12.44 27.50 -2.60
N ASP A 87 -12.04 28.73 -2.95
CA ASP A 87 -12.86 29.94 -2.77
C ASP A 87 -14.21 29.86 -3.50
N SER A 88 -14.24 29.30 -4.71
CA SER A 88 -15.46 29.11 -5.50
C SER A 88 -16.08 27.73 -5.33
N LYS A 89 -15.45 26.83 -4.56
CA LYS A 89 -15.84 25.43 -4.37
C LYS A 89 -16.01 24.67 -5.70
N GLN A 90 -14.99 24.74 -6.54
CA GLN A 90 -15.00 24.16 -7.87
C GLN A 90 -13.81 23.24 -8.11
N VAL A 91 -14.03 22.19 -8.87
CA VAL A 91 -12.99 21.33 -9.45
C VAL A 91 -13.02 21.48 -10.97
N LEU A 92 -11.91 21.90 -11.56
CA LEU A 92 -11.70 21.92 -13.01
C LEU A 92 -11.20 20.55 -13.45
N LEU A 93 -11.79 19.98 -14.48
CA LEU A 93 -11.41 18.70 -15.08
C LEU A 93 -10.58 18.93 -16.34
N GLN A 94 -9.83 17.90 -16.75
CA GLN A 94 -8.94 17.95 -17.94
C GLN A 94 -9.63 18.29 -19.25
N ASP A 95 -10.94 18.03 -19.37
CA ASP A 95 -11.75 18.35 -20.55
C ASP A 95 -12.28 19.78 -20.53
N GLY A 96 -11.88 20.59 -19.55
CA GLY A 96 -12.35 21.95 -19.34
C GLY A 96 -13.69 22.07 -18.61
N SER A 97 -14.36 20.97 -18.30
CA SER A 97 -15.59 21.01 -17.52
C SER A 97 -15.33 21.35 -16.06
N VAL A 98 -16.32 21.93 -15.39
CA VAL A 98 -16.23 22.37 -13.99
C VAL A 98 -17.28 21.66 -13.16
N LEU A 99 -16.90 21.15 -12.01
CA LEU A 99 -17.79 20.57 -11.01
C LEU A 99 -17.85 21.45 -9.77
N ASP A 100 -19.04 21.94 -9.43
CA ASP A 100 -19.28 22.56 -8.14
C ASP A 100 -19.42 21.50 -7.05
N TYR A 101 -18.87 21.77 -5.86
CA TYR A 101 -18.99 20.89 -4.70
C TYR A 101 -19.48 21.66 -3.45
N GLY A 102 -20.21 20.98 -2.59
CA GLY A 102 -20.46 21.40 -1.20
C GLY A 102 -19.35 20.86 -0.29
N THR A 103 -18.94 19.61 -0.55
CA THR A 103 -17.84 18.91 0.14
C THR A 103 -16.94 18.26 -0.91
N LEU A 104 -15.61 18.26 -0.68
CA LEU A 104 -14.63 17.62 -1.52
C LEU A 104 -13.86 16.57 -0.72
N ALA A 105 -13.58 15.40 -1.31
CA ALA A 105 -12.72 14.39 -0.71
C ALA A 105 -11.57 14.03 -1.66
N LEU A 106 -10.34 14.11 -1.16
CA LEU A 106 -9.13 13.77 -1.86
C LEU A 106 -8.73 12.33 -1.49
N ALA A 107 -8.91 11.40 -2.40
CA ALA A 107 -8.55 9.99 -2.28
C ALA A 107 -7.55 9.60 -3.39
N THR A 108 -6.64 10.53 -3.69
CA THR A 108 -5.72 10.48 -4.83
C THR A 108 -4.62 9.42 -4.71
N GLY A 109 -4.43 8.86 -3.51
CA GLY A 109 -3.52 7.76 -3.26
C GLY A 109 -2.04 8.14 -3.42
N SER A 110 -1.26 7.24 -4.00
CA SER A 110 0.19 7.36 -4.18
C SER A 110 0.64 6.83 -5.54
N THR A 111 1.77 7.35 -6.04
CA THR A 111 2.38 6.93 -7.31
C THR A 111 3.72 6.25 -7.06
N PRO A 112 4.04 5.12 -7.72
CA PRO A 112 5.34 4.47 -7.62
C PRO A 112 6.47 5.39 -8.08
N ARG A 113 7.59 5.35 -7.37
CA ARG A 113 8.82 6.00 -7.83
C ARG A 113 9.33 5.27 -9.06
N ARG A 114 9.67 6.03 -10.09
CA ARG A 114 10.27 5.51 -11.32
C ARG A 114 11.78 5.81 -11.34
N LEU A 115 12.52 5.01 -12.09
CA LEU A 115 13.93 5.29 -12.34
C LEU A 115 14.04 6.50 -13.27
N PRO A 116 15.03 7.37 -13.07
CA PRO A 116 15.32 8.45 -14.00
C PRO A 116 15.72 7.93 -15.39
N ALA A 117 15.33 8.61 -16.46
CA ALA A 117 15.75 8.29 -17.84
C ALA A 117 17.28 8.27 -18.00
N ALA A 118 18.00 9.13 -17.26
CA ALA A 118 19.47 9.18 -17.29
C ALA A 118 20.17 7.88 -16.89
N ILE A 119 19.47 6.97 -16.21
CA ILE A 119 19.99 5.63 -15.85
C ILE A 119 19.21 4.50 -16.55
N GLY A 120 18.47 4.81 -17.61
CA GLY A 120 17.73 3.85 -18.42
C GLY A 120 16.31 3.57 -17.94
N GLY A 121 15.73 4.43 -17.09
CA GLY A 121 14.38 4.24 -16.55
C GLY A 121 13.26 4.37 -17.59
N ASP A 122 13.55 4.87 -18.77
CA ASP A 122 12.67 5.03 -19.93
C ASP A 122 12.80 3.91 -20.97
N LEU A 123 13.70 2.95 -20.76
CA LEU A 123 13.82 1.79 -21.63
C LEU A 123 12.57 0.93 -21.59
N GLU A 124 12.20 0.34 -22.73
CA GLU A 124 11.20 -0.72 -22.78
C GLU A 124 11.64 -1.90 -21.91
N GLY A 125 10.70 -2.53 -21.21
CA GLY A 125 11.01 -3.61 -20.26
C GLY A 125 11.29 -3.11 -18.85
N VAL A 126 11.07 -1.83 -18.52
CA VAL A 126 11.17 -1.28 -17.16
C VAL A 126 9.76 -0.99 -16.64
N TYR A 127 9.33 -1.71 -15.62
CA TYR A 127 7.97 -1.71 -15.11
C TYR A 127 7.89 -1.32 -13.64
N VAL A 128 6.73 -0.84 -13.23
CA VAL A 128 6.30 -0.72 -11.83
C VAL A 128 5.07 -1.61 -11.65
N ALA A 129 4.59 -1.80 -10.41
CA ALA A 129 3.39 -2.56 -10.11
C ALA A 129 2.45 -1.70 -9.26
N ARG A 130 1.44 -1.06 -9.86
CA ARG A 130 0.49 -0.20 -9.15
C ARG A 130 -0.96 -0.43 -9.56
N ASP A 131 -1.24 -0.43 -10.85
CA ASP A 131 -2.58 -0.50 -11.41
C ASP A 131 -2.76 -1.70 -12.35
N LYS A 132 -3.98 -1.82 -12.91
CA LYS A 132 -4.32 -2.90 -13.83
C LYS A 132 -3.40 -2.91 -15.05
N ARG A 133 -3.12 -1.74 -15.62
CA ARG A 133 -2.27 -1.62 -16.83
C ARG A 133 -0.85 -2.10 -16.55
N ASP A 134 -0.29 -1.72 -15.40
CA ASP A 134 1.03 -2.20 -14.98
C ASP A 134 1.05 -3.74 -14.86
N ALA A 135 -0.01 -4.31 -14.24
CA ALA A 135 -0.11 -5.76 -14.07
C ALA A 135 -0.28 -6.49 -15.41
N ASP A 136 -1.05 -5.95 -16.35
CA ASP A 136 -1.23 -6.53 -17.68
C ASP A 136 0.11 -6.54 -18.45
N LEU A 137 0.86 -5.43 -18.44
CA LEU A 137 2.18 -5.34 -19.07
C LEU A 137 3.19 -6.30 -18.44
N LEU A 138 3.17 -6.45 -17.10
CA LEU A 138 4.01 -7.41 -16.41
C LEU A 138 3.63 -8.86 -16.73
N ALA A 139 2.35 -9.17 -16.90
CA ALA A 139 1.90 -10.52 -17.21
C ALA A 139 2.49 -11.03 -18.53
N ASP A 140 2.64 -10.15 -19.53
CA ASP A 140 3.25 -10.48 -20.83
C ASP A 140 4.74 -10.84 -20.71
N GLU A 141 5.42 -10.30 -19.70
CA GLU A 141 6.83 -10.55 -19.42
C GLU A 141 7.06 -11.82 -18.58
N MET A 142 6.07 -12.26 -17.81
CA MET A 142 6.17 -13.38 -16.85
C MET A 142 6.16 -14.76 -17.55
N ARG A 143 7.19 -15.03 -18.36
CA ARG A 143 7.36 -16.29 -19.12
C ARG A 143 8.52 -17.12 -18.54
N PRO A 144 8.37 -18.46 -18.45
CA PRO A 144 9.43 -19.32 -17.92
C PRO A 144 10.79 -19.11 -18.62
N GLY A 145 11.86 -19.16 -17.85
CA GLY A 145 13.24 -19.03 -18.33
C GLY A 145 13.70 -17.58 -18.60
N ARG A 146 12.82 -16.58 -18.45
CA ARG A 146 13.26 -15.18 -18.53
C ARG A 146 13.89 -14.73 -17.22
N ARG A 147 14.79 -13.75 -17.33
CA ARG A 147 15.56 -13.18 -16.22
C ARG A 147 14.95 -11.83 -15.83
N VAL A 148 14.51 -11.72 -14.59
CA VAL A 148 13.98 -10.47 -14.05
C VAL A 148 14.91 -9.90 -12.99
N LEU A 149 15.15 -8.57 -13.08
CA LEU A 149 15.75 -7.81 -12.01
C LEU A 149 14.65 -7.08 -11.25
N ILE A 150 14.58 -7.30 -9.94
CA ILE A 150 13.71 -6.55 -9.04
C ILE A 150 14.56 -5.56 -8.26
N ILE A 151 14.22 -4.29 -8.35
CA ILE A 151 14.92 -3.20 -7.67
C ILE A 151 14.12 -2.77 -6.46
N GLY A 152 14.63 -3.08 -5.27
CA GLY A 152 14.02 -2.83 -3.97
C GLY A 152 13.50 -4.09 -3.29
N GLY A 153 14.02 -4.40 -2.11
CA GLY A 153 13.69 -5.53 -1.24
C GLY A 153 12.55 -5.23 -0.25
N GLY A 154 11.60 -4.35 -0.61
CA GLY A 154 10.37 -4.12 0.15
C GLY A 154 9.29 -5.18 -0.14
N TYR A 155 8.12 -5.09 0.54
CA TYR A 155 7.04 -6.08 0.36
C TYR A 155 6.62 -6.28 -1.09
N ILE A 156 6.41 -5.20 -1.84
CA ILE A 156 5.96 -5.29 -3.25
C ILE A 156 7.03 -5.96 -4.12
N GLY A 157 8.32 -5.62 -3.92
CA GLY A 157 9.41 -6.26 -4.66
C GLY A 157 9.51 -7.76 -4.36
N LEU A 158 9.39 -8.16 -3.09
CA LEU A 158 9.42 -9.56 -2.68
C LEU A 158 8.18 -10.34 -3.15
N GLU A 159 6.98 -9.73 -3.15
CA GLU A 159 5.79 -10.32 -3.75
C GLU A 159 5.97 -10.57 -5.26
N ALA A 160 6.53 -9.58 -5.98
CA ALA A 160 6.84 -9.74 -7.40
C ALA A 160 7.89 -10.85 -7.63
N ALA A 161 8.90 -10.98 -6.74
CA ALA A 161 9.88 -12.06 -6.77
C ALA A 161 9.22 -13.44 -6.61
N ALA A 162 8.30 -13.57 -5.63
CA ALA A 162 7.59 -14.82 -5.41
C ALA A 162 6.74 -15.23 -6.63
N VAL A 163 6.02 -14.28 -7.23
CA VAL A 163 5.23 -14.52 -8.44
C VAL A 163 6.12 -14.89 -9.63
N ALA A 164 7.23 -14.17 -9.84
CA ALA A 164 8.15 -14.45 -10.92
C ALA A 164 8.77 -15.87 -10.79
N ARG A 165 9.18 -16.27 -9.58
CA ARG A 165 9.66 -17.64 -9.34
C ARG A 165 8.59 -18.69 -9.58
N HIS A 166 7.36 -18.44 -9.11
CA HIS A 166 6.23 -19.35 -9.37
C HIS A 166 5.96 -19.54 -10.87
N ARG A 167 6.21 -18.51 -11.68
CA ARG A 167 6.14 -18.56 -13.16
C ARG A 167 7.38 -19.16 -13.82
N GLY A 168 8.40 -19.58 -13.06
CA GLY A 168 9.62 -20.22 -13.57
C GLY A 168 10.66 -19.25 -14.14
N LEU A 169 10.67 -17.99 -13.71
CA LEU A 169 11.68 -17.02 -14.09
C LEU A 169 12.95 -17.18 -13.24
N GLU A 170 14.07 -16.72 -13.77
CA GLU A 170 15.29 -16.46 -12.99
C GLU A 170 15.16 -15.08 -12.34
N VAL A 171 15.25 -15.02 -11.01
CA VAL A 171 14.96 -13.80 -10.25
C VAL A 171 16.19 -13.31 -9.50
N THR A 172 16.56 -12.06 -9.74
CA THR A 172 17.53 -11.33 -8.92
C THR A 172 16.82 -10.15 -8.26
N VAL A 173 16.94 -10.03 -6.94
CA VAL A 173 16.51 -8.85 -6.15
C VAL A 173 17.74 -8.08 -5.72
N ILE A 174 17.77 -6.77 -5.96
CA ILE A 174 18.79 -5.88 -5.39
C ILE A 174 18.15 -4.95 -4.35
N GLU A 175 18.84 -4.77 -3.24
CA GLU A 175 18.47 -3.83 -2.17
C GLU A 175 19.70 -2.99 -1.80
N MET A 176 19.54 -1.67 -1.87
CA MET A 176 20.62 -0.73 -1.57
C MET A 176 20.93 -0.65 -0.08
N ALA A 177 19.92 -0.87 0.75
CA ALA A 177 20.07 -0.91 2.20
C ALA A 177 20.84 -2.16 2.66
N ASP A 178 21.21 -2.20 3.95
CA ASP A 178 21.96 -3.31 4.54
C ASP A 178 21.22 -4.64 4.48
N ARG A 179 19.89 -4.62 4.40
CA ARG A 179 19.03 -5.81 4.29
C ARG A 179 17.69 -5.51 3.63
N ILE A 180 17.03 -6.54 3.12
CA ILE A 180 15.64 -6.45 2.70
C ILE A 180 14.74 -6.05 3.88
N LEU A 181 13.58 -5.46 3.60
CA LEU A 181 12.57 -5.02 4.57
C LEU A 181 13.10 -4.06 5.66
N GLN A 182 14.30 -3.47 5.52
CA GLN A 182 14.95 -2.69 6.58
C GLN A 182 14.09 -1.56 7.14
N ARG A 183 13.28 -0.92 6.31
CA ARG A 183 12.44 0.21 6.72
C ARG A 183 11.15 -0.19 7.42
N VAL A 184 10.74 -1.45 7.31
CA VAL A 184 9.37 -1.89 7.64
C VAL A 184 9.31 -3.11 8.56
N ALA A 185 10.43 -3.78 8.81
CA ALA A 185 10.48 -4.97 9.67
C ALA A 185 11.82 -5.07 10.43
N ALA A 186 11.85 -5.83 11.52
CA ALA A 186 13.06 -6.15 12.24
C ALA A 186 13.97 -7.10 11.44
N LYS A 187 15.19 -7.24 11.93
CA LYS A 187 16.18 -8.14 11.31
C LYS A 187 15.70 -9.60 11.27
N GLU A 188 15.06 -10.05 12.32
CA GLU A 188 14.53 -11.41 12.46
C GLU A 188 13.48 -11.72 11.37
N THR A 189 12.54 -10.82 11.15
CA THR A 189 11.55 -10.94 10.05
C THR A 189 12.25 -10.96 8.71
N ALA A 190 13.21 -10.06 8.49
CA ALA A 190 13.95 -9.98 7.23
C ALA A 190 14.77 -11.23 6.96
N ASP A 191 15.46 -11.78 7.98
CA ASP A 191 16.28 -13.00 7.82
C ASP A 191 15.42 -14.22 7.49
N ILE A 192 14.26 -14.36 8.13
CA ILE A 192 13.30 -15.44 7.81
C ILE A 192 12.81 -15.30 6.37
N MET A 193 12.36 -14.10 5.98
CA MET A 193 11.85 -13.86 4.62
C MET A 193 12.93 -14.05 3.56
N ARG A 194 14.19 -13.65 3.83
CA ARG A 194 15.33 -13.90 2.96
C ARG A 194 15.52 -15.40 2.75
N GLY A 195 15.59 -16.17 3.84
CA GLY A 195 15.76 -17.64 3.77
C GLY A 195 14.64 -18.30 2.95
N ILE A 196 13.41 -17.83 3.05
CA ILE A 196 12.28 -18.31 2.24
C ILE A 196 12.54 -18.05 0.75
N HIS A 197 12.93 -16.83 0.37
CA HIS A 197 13.22 -16.49 -1.04
C HIS A 197 14.40 -17.25 -1.59
N GLU A 198 15.49 -17.37 -0.82
CA GLU A 198 16.68 -18.14 -1.21
C GLU A 198 16.36 -19.62 -1.39
N SER A 199 15.48 -20.20 -0.55
CA SER A 199 15.02 -21.59 -0.72
C SER A 199 14.20 -21.83 -1.99
N HIS A 200 13.69 -20.74 -2.59
CA HIS A 200 13.02 -20.74 -3.90
C HIS A 200 13.94 -20.25 -5.04
N ASP A 201 15.24 -20.30 -4.88
CA ASP A 201 16.25 -19.90 -5.87
C ASP A 201 16.16 -18.42 -6.31
N VAL A 202 15.77 -17.52 -5.42
CA VAL A 202 15.88 -16.06 -5.65
C VAL A 202 17.26 -15.60 -5.23
N ALA A 203 18.00 -14.97 -6.15
CA ALA A 203 19.26 -14.32 -5.82
C ALA A 203 19.01 -12.96 -5.18
N ILE A 204 19.24 -12.82 -3.85
CA ILE A 204 19.11 -11.56 -3.14
C ILE A 204 20.50 -10.94 -2.96
N ARG A 205 20.65 -9.67 -3.43
CA ARG A 205 21.88 -8.89 -3.29
C ARG A 205 21.58 -7.64 -2.47
N GLU A 206 21.87 -7.71 -1.19
CA GLU A 206 21.79 -6.58 -0.26
C GLU A 206 23.02 -5.67 -0.41
N LYS A 207 22.96 -4.44 0.10
CA LYS A 207 24.01 -3.39 -0.06
C LYS A 207 24.38 -3.15 -1.51
N THR A 208 23.45 -3.43 -2.42
CA THR A 208 23.67 -3.39 -3.86
C THR A 208 22.62 -2.51 -4.53
N GLY A 209 23.06 -1.40 -5.08
CA GLY A 209 22.22 -0.47 -5.84
C GLY A 209 22.37 -0.64 -7.36
N LEU A 210 21.41 -0.11 -8.10
CA LEU A 210 21.53 0.06 -9.55
C LEU A 210 22.43 1.27 -9.86
N LYS A 211 23.42 1.11 -10.75
CA LYS A 211 24.12 2.25 -11.39
C LYS A 211 23.36 2.74 -12.60
N HIS A 212 23.12 1.88 -13.56
CA HIS A 212 22.31 2.15 -14.75
C HIS A 212 21.87 0.84 -15.41
N LEU A 213 20.81 0.92 -16.19
CA LEU A 213 20.36 -0.15 -17.05
C LEU A 213 21.11 -0.12 -18.38
N VAL A 214 21.39 -1.28 -18.93
CA VAL A 214 21.99 -1.44 -20.25
C VAL A 214 20.87 -1.72 -21.24
N GLY A 215 20.80 -0.92 -22.30
CA GLY A 215 19.78 -1.05 -23.35
C GLY A 215 20.39 -1.45 -24.68
N LYS A 216 19.62 -2.18 -25.48
CA LYS A 216 19.87 -2.42 -26.89
C LYS A 216 18.57 -2.25 -27.66
N ASP A 217 18.61 -1.52 -28.76
CA ASP A 217 17.45 -1.23 -29.61
C ASP A 217 16.22 -0.67 -28.84
N GLY A 218 16.49 0.19 -27.80
CA GLY A 218 15.46 0.80 -26.97
C GLY A 218 14.93 -0.06 -25.84
N ARG A 219 15.35 -1.32 -25.73
CA ARG A 219 14.89 -2.26 -24.70
C ARG A 219 16.00 -2.63 -23.72
N VAL A 220 15.65 -2.84 -22.45
CA VAL A 220 16.61 -3.29 -21.42
C VAL A 220 17.13 -4.69 -21.74
N THR A 221 18.45 -4.89 -21.58
CA THR A 221 19.12 -6.17 -21.77
C THR A 221 20.10 -6.51 -20.66
N GLY A 222 20.41 -5.55 -19.77
CA GLY A 222 21.33 -5.76 -18.67
C GLY A 222 21.23 -4.66 -17.62
N ALA A 223 21.92 -4.86 -16.51
CA ALA A 223 22.03 -3.90 -15.43
C ALA A 223 23.45 -3.83 -14.88
N ALA A 224 24.02 -2.64 -14.79
CA ALA A 224 25.26 -2.37 -14.10
C ALA A 224 24.97 -2.03 -12.63
N LEU A 225 25.57 -2.75 -11.70
CA LEU A 225 25.30 -2.66 -10.27
C LEU A 225 26.41 -1.85 -9.54
N SER A 226 26.11 -1.43 -8.31
CA SER A 226 27.02 -0.62 -7.50
C SER A 226 28.28 -1.35 -7.06
N ASP A 227 28.25 -2.67 -6.99
CA ASP A 227 29.40 -3.54 -6.69
C ASP A 227 30.36 -3.71 -7.88
N GLY A 228 30.03 -3.13 -9.03
CA GLY A 228 30.82 -3.22 -10.27
C GLY A 228 30.43 -4.37 -11.17
N SER A 229 29.55 -5.26 -10.76
CA SER A 229 29.06 -6.35 -11.61
C SER A 229 28.07 -5.83 -12.67
N VAL A 230 28.00 -6.57 -13.78
CA VAL A 230 26.97 -6.40 -14.81
C VAL A 230 26.24 -7.72 -14.95
N ILE A 231 24.92 -7.66 -14.93
CA ILE A 231 24.06 -8.85 -15.09
C ILE A 231 23.19 -8.71 -16.32
N ASP A 232 22.98 -9.80 -17.02
CA ASP A 232 22.02 -9.89 -18.11
C ASP A 232 20.61 -10.05 -17.56
N ILE A 233 19.67 -9.30 -18.10
CA ILE A 233 18.26 -9.35 -17.72
C ILE A 233 17.37 -9.17 -18.95
N ASP A 234 16.13 -9.57 -18.85
CA ASP A 234 15.15 -9.43 -19.93
C ASP A 234 14.12 -8.33 -19.62
N PHE A 235 13.90 -8.03 -18.34
CA PHE A 235 13.07 -6.92 -17.89
C PHE A 235 13.34 -6.58 -16.40
N VAL A 236 12.77 -5.46 -15.94
CA VAL A 236 12.96 -4.91 -14.59
C VAL A 236 11.61 -4.62 -13.93
N VAL A 237 11.48 -4.94 -12.66
CA VAL A 237 10.40 -4.47 -11.79
C VAL A 237 10.96 -3.51 -10.76
N VAL A 238 10.45 -2.27 -10.74
CA VAL A 238 10.93 -1.20 -9.86
C VAL A 238 10.01 -1.09 -8.63
N GLY A 239 10.53 -1.45 -7.46
CA GLY A 239 9.83 -1.44 -6.17
C GLY A 239 10.50 -0.56 -5.11
N ILE A 240 10.88 0.68 -5.46
CA ILE A 240 11.66 1.61 -4.61
C ILE A 240 10.80 2.58 -3.78
N GLY A 241 9.56 2.22 -3.52
CA GLY A 241 8.59 3.00 -2.76
C GLY A 241 7.71 3.89 -3.63
N VAL A 242 6.88 4.68 -2.96
CA VAL A 242 5.87 5.54 -3.57
C VAL A 242 6.03 7.00 -3.11
N VAL A 243 5.32 7.91 -3.77
CA VAL A 243 5.12 9.29 -3.35
C VAL A 243 3.63 9.57 -3.22
N PRO A 244 3.17 10.30 -2.21
CA PRO A 244 1.77 10.69 -2.11
C PRO A 244 1.37 11.61 -3.27
N ASN A 245 0.15 11.46 -3.75
CA ASN A 245 -0.40 12.34 -4.79
C ASN A 245 -1.04 13.56 -4.11
N ASP A 246 -0.21 14.47 -3.60
CA ASP A 246 -0.61 15.66 -2.86
C ASP A 246 -0.47 16.98 -3.66
N GLN A 247 -0.01 16.91 -4.90
CA GLN A 247 0.25 18.08 -5.74
C GLN A 247 -1.02 18.92 -5.96
N LEU A 248 -2.16 18.29 -6.25
CA LEU A 248 -3.43 18.97 -6.46
C LEU A 248 -3.88 19.76 -5.22
N ALA A 249 -3.67 19.18 -4.03
CA ALA A 249 -3.94 19.84 -2.75
C ALA A 249 -2.99 21.01 -2.51
N LYS A 250 -1.70 20.82 -2.78
CA LYS A 250 -0.67 21.86 -2.65
C LYS A 250 -0.98 23.06 -3.54
N GLU A 251 -1.35 22.82 -4.80
CA GLU A 251 -1.71 23.89 -5.76
C GLU A 251 -3.01 24.61 -5.36
N ALA A 252 -3.90 23.93 -4.64
CA ALA A 252 -5.09 24.54 -4.04
C ALA A 252 -4.81 25.32 -2.75
N GLY A 253 -3.55 25.40 -2.30
CA GLY A 253 -3.17 26.12 -1.08
C GLY A 253 -3.44 25.36 0.22
N LEU A 254 -3.74 24.04 0.14
CA LEU A 254 -3.90 23.20 1.33
C LEU A 254 -2.54 22.86 1.95
N GLU A 255 -2.52 22.61 3.25
CA GLU A 255 -1.32 22.18 3.94
C GLU A 255 -0.89 20.77 3.49
N VAL A 256 0.39 20.62 3.13
CA VAL A 256 1.00 19.33 2.75
C VAL A 256 2.33 19.11 3.49
N ALA A 257 2.52 17.88 4.00
CA ALA A 257 3.74 17.45 4.66
C ALA A 257 3.93 15.95 4.44
N ASN A 258 4.64 15.57 3.36
CA ASN A 258 4.73 14.18 2.91
C ASN A 258 3.32 13.54 2.78
N GLY A 259 2.42 14.25 2.11
CA GLY A 259 0.99 13.96 1.98
C GLY A 259 0.13 15.14 2.42
N ILE A 260 -1.16 15.06 2.15
CA ILE A 260 -2.14 16.08 2.49
C ILE A 260 -2.37 16.04 4.00
N VAL A 261 -2.07 17.13 4.68
CA VAL A 261 -2.23 17.22 6.14
C VAL A 261 -3.71 17.20 6.50
N VAL A 262 -4.08 16.31 7.41
CA VAL A 262 -5.45 16.22 7.94
C VAL A 262 -5.45 16.22 9.47
N ASP A 263 -6.59 16.60 10.04
CA ASP A 263 -6.87 16.44 11.47
C ASP A 263 -7.37 15.00 11.77
N GLU A 264 -7.73 14.75 13.03
CA GLU A 264 -8.29 13.45 13.47
C GLU A 264 -9.67 13.13 12.88
N PHE A 265 -10.31 14.09 12.20
CA PHE A 265 -11.58 13.92 11.49
C PHE A 265 -11.40 13.79 9.98
N ALA A 266 -10.16 13.61 9.52
CA ALA A 266 -9.76 13.58 8.12
C ALA A 266 -10.01 14.89 7.34
N ARG A 267 -10.20 16.03 8.03
CA ARG A 267 -10.34 17.35 7.41
C ARG A 267 -8.96 17.92 7.10
N THR A 268 -8.86 18.58 5.96
CA THR A 268 -7.66 19.36 5.59
C THR A 268 -7.68 20.75 6.27
N SER A 269 -6.74 21.63 5.88
CA SER A 269 -6.75 23.03 6.30
C SER A 269 -7.98 23.82 5.82
N ASP A 270 -8.73 23.30 4.83
CA ASP A 270 -10.05 23.77 4.44
C ASP A 270 -11.12 22.81 5.00
N PRO A 271 -12.05 23.26 5.87
CA PRO A 271 -13.04 22.40 6.51
C PRO A 271 -14.06 21.77 5.55
N ALA A 272 -14.16 22.24 4.31
CA ALA A 272 -14.99 21.65 3.27
C ALA A 272 -14.26 20.55 2.46
N ILE A 273 -12.94 20.37 2.72
CA ILE A 273 -12.09 19.44 1.98
C ILE A 273 -11.52 18.38 2.94
N PHE A 274 -11.73 17.13 2.61
CA PHE A 274 -11.25 15.96 3.35
C PHE A 274 -10.15 15.24 2.55
N ALA A 275 -9.30 14.46 3.23
CA ALA A 275 -8.39 13.54 2.54
C ALA A 275 -8.28 12.21 3.28
N ALA A 276 -8.16 11.09 2.53
CA ALA A 276 -8.06 9.75 3.10
C ALA A 276 -7.21 8.80 2.24
N GLY A 277 -6.61 7.81 2.88
CA GLY A 277 -5.76 6.79 2.27
C GLY A 277 -4.31 7.24 2.10
N ASP A 278 -3.59 6.64 1.15
CA ASP A 278 -2.14 6.82 0.97
C ASP A 278 -1.71 8.29 0.75
N CYS A 279 -2.60 9.18 0.32
CA CYS A 279 -2.30 10.60 0.12
C CYS A 279 -2.40 11.42 1.41
N ALA A 280 -3.02 10.90 2.48
CA ALA A 280 -3.30 11.67 3.70
C ALA A 280 -2.23 11.48 4.77
N ALA A 281 -1.77 12.58 5.37
CA ALA A 281 -0.87 12.63 6.52
C ALA A 281 -1.67 12.96 7.79
N LEU A 282 -1.92 11.94 8.61
CA LEU A 282 -2.80 12.00 9.79
C LEU A 282 -2.00 12.18 11.10
N PRO A 283 -2.61 12.69 12.17
CA PRO A 283 -1.98 12.78 13.48
C PRO A 283 -1.62 11.40 14.04
N TRP A 284 -0.43 11.28 14.65
CA TRP A 284 0.03 10.05 15.27
C TRP A 284 1.05 10.33 16.36
N GLN A 285 0.78 9.93 17.61
CA GLN A 285 1.72 9.98 18.75
C GLN A 285 2.50 11.31 18.86
N GLY A 286 1.82 12.43 18.75
CA GLY A 286 2.43 13.77 18.83
C GLY A 286 3.15 14.24 17.56
N GLY A 287 3.15 13.44 16.51
CA GLY A 287 3.65 13.77 15.17
C GLY A 287 2.60 13.51 14.09
N ARG A 288 3.07 13.19 12.89
CA ARG A 288 2.23 12.82 11.75
C ARG A 288 2.76 11.55 11.09
N ILE A 289 1.84 10.76 10.57
CA ILE A 289 2.16 9.53 9.83
C ILE A 289 1.31 9.47 8.56
N ARG A 290 1.84 8.78 7.57
CA ARG A 290 1.11 8.36 6.37
C ARG A 290 1.13 6.84 6.32
N LEU A 291 -0.04 6.21 6.35
CA LEU A 291 -0.21 4.76 6.36
C LEU A 291 -0.61 4.27 4.98
N GLU A 292 0.34 3.61 4.31
CA GLU A 292 0.16 3.04 2.97
C GLU A 292 -0.39 1.61 3.09
N SER A 293 -1.67 1.47 3.43
CA SER A 293 -2.30 0.16 3.56
C SER A 293 -3.77 0.20 3.13
N VAL A 294 -4.25 -0.95 2.65
CA VAL A 294 -5.67 -1.13 2.29
C VAL A 294 -6.56 -0.86 3.50
N GLN A 295 -6.16 -1.36 4.67
CA GLN A 295 -6.93 -1.18 5.90
C GLN A 295 -7.09 0.32 6.22
N ASN A 296 -5.97 1.09 6.26
CA ASN A 296 -6.07 2.52 6.54
C ASN A 296 -6.87 3.28 5.47
N ALA A 297 -6.72 2.90 4.19
CA ALA A 297 -7.47 3.52 3.11
C ALA A 297 -8.99 3.35 3.29
N VAL A 298 -9.43 2.18 3.78
CA VAL A 298 -10.84 1.91 4.08
C VAL A 298 -11.27 2.63 5.35
N ASP A 299 -10.59 2.38 6.47
CA ASP A 299 -11.03 2.83 7.79
C ASP A 299 -11.02 4.36 7.90
N GLN A 300 -9.98 5.02 7.36
CA GLN A 300 -9.90 6.48 7.33
C GLN A 300 -10.99 7.09 6.43
N ALA A 301 -11.24 6.48 5.26
CA ALA A 301 -12.31 6.93 4.36
C ALA A 301 -13.70 6.73 4.97
N GLU A 302 -13.93 5.63 5.69
CA GLU A 302 -15.19 5.40 6.41
C GLU A 302 -15.38 6.38 7.58
N ALA A 303 -14.30 6.70 8.30
CA ALA A 303 -14.32 7.72 9.35
C ALA A 303 -14.63 9.10 8.76
N ALA A 304 -13.97 9.49 7.66
CA ALA A 304 -14.27 10.73 6.94
C ALA A 304 -15.74 10.77 6.48
N ALA A 305 -16.28 9.68 5.95
CA ALA A 305 -17.69 9.58 5.55
C ALA A 305 -18.64 9.77 6.75
N ALA A 306 -18.33 9.20 7.91
CA ALA A 306 -19.12 9.36 9.10
C ALA A 306 -19.14 10.84 9.55
N VAL A 307 -17.99 11.52 9.51
CA VAL A 307 -17.88 12.95 9.83
C VAL A 307 -18.65 13.81 8.82
N ILE A 308 -18.53 13.51 7.52
CA ILE A 308 -19.29 14.19 6.45
C ILE A 308 -20.79 14.02 6.64
N ALA A 309 -21.25 12.88 7.15
CA ALA A 309 -22.65 12.61 7.49
C ALA A 309 -23.11 13.24 8.83
N GLY A 310 -22.25 14.01 9.51
CA GLY A 310 -22.57 14.73 10.77
C GLY A 310 -22.07 14.04 12.03
N GLY A 311 -21.27 12.99 11.92
CA GLY A 311 -20.60 12.34 13.06
C GLY A 311 -19.47 13.19 13.64
N SER A 312 -19.05 12.86 14.87
CA SER A 312 -18.03 13.61 15.63
C SER A 312 -16.95 12.71 16.24
N GLU A 313 -16.91 11.45 15.85
CA GLU A 313 -15.89 10.52 16.36
C GLU A 313 -14.57 10.71 15.62
N PRO A 314 -13.45 10.89 16.34
CA PRO A 314 -12.14 11.00 15.72
C PRO A 314 -11.67 9.65 15.18
N TYR A 315 -10.90 9.68 14.11
CA TYR A 315 -10.24 8.50 13.56
C TYR A 315 -8.99 8.16 14.40
N ASP A 316 -9.04 7.03 15.07
CA ASP A 316 -7.91 6.43 15.79
C ASP A 316 -7.42 5.19 15.03
N PRO A 317 -6.35 5.29 14.23
CA PRO A 317 -5.89 4.19 13.41
C PRO A 317 -5.43 2.99 14.23
N LYS A 318 -5.84 1.79 13.83
CA LYS A 318 -5.36 0.50 14.36
C LYS A 318 -4.59 -0.22 13.27
N PRO A 319 -3.32 0.17 13.00
CA PRO A 319 -2.60 -0.30 11.85
C PRO A 319 -2.48 -1.82 11.81
N TRP A 320 -2.77 -2.41 10.67
CA TRP A 320 -2.43 -3.78 10.36
C TRP A 320 -2.15 -3.91 8.87
N PHE A 321 -1.34 -4.88 8.51
CA PHE A 321 -0.89 -5.13 7.14
C PHE A 321 -0.68 -6.63 6.92
N TRP A 322 -0.64 -7.06 5.68
CA TRP A 322 -0.26 -8.43 5.32
C TRP A 322 0.55 -8.45 4.03
N SER A 323 1.33 -9.50 3.88
CA SER A 323 1.99 -9.86 2.62
C SER A 323 1.89 -11.37 2.45
N ASP A 324 1.48 -11.79 1.25
CA ASP A 324 1.43 -13.21 0.87
C ASP A 324 2.54 -13.45 -0.16
N GLN A 325 3.48 -14.34 0.15
CA GLN A 325 4.63 -14.68 -0.69
C GLN A 325 4.80 -16.20 -0.69
N TYR A 326 4.68 -16.84 -1.84
CA TYR A 326 4.58 -18.30 -1.95
C TYR A 326 3.41 -18.85 -1.13
N ASP A 327 3.66 -19.80 -0.24
CA ASP A 327 2.74 -20.34 0.76
C ASP A 327 2.87 -19.67 2.14
N VAL A 328 3.65 -18.60 2.22
CA VAL A 328 3.94 -17.88 3.47
C VAL A 328 3.04 -16.66 3.60
N LYS A 329 2.35 -16.58 4.73
CA LYS A 329 1.53 -15.45 5.12
C LYS A 329 2.22 -14.66 6.22
N LEU A 330 2.67 -13.46 5.91
CA LEU A 330 3.13 -12.48 6.88
C LEU A 330 1.97 -11.56 7.24
N GLN A 331 1.61 -11.52 8.52
CA GLN A 331 0.58 -10.63 9.07
C GLN A 331 1.21 -9.73 10.12
N ILE A 332 0.92 -8.44 10.06
CA ILE A 332 1.51 -7.42 10.92
C ILE A 332 0.38 -6.69 11.63
N ALA A 333 0.48 -6.50 12.95
CA ALA A 333 -0.39 -5.63 13.71
C ALA A 333 0.46 -4.61 14.48
N GLY A 334 -0.07 -3.38 14.60
CA GLY A 334 0.65 -2.26 15.18
C GLY A 334 1.62 -1.60 14.19
N PHE A 335 2.47 -0.74 14.70
CA PHE A 335 3.45 0.01 13.92
C PHE A 335 4.79 0.01 14.65
N ASN A 336 5.81 -0.58 14.04
CA ASN A 336 7.09 -0.86 14.66
C ASN A 336 8.09 0.32 14.66
N LEU A 337 7.63 1.54 14.36
CA LEU A 337 8.51 2.71 14.31
C LEU A 337 9.13 3.00 15.69
N GLY A 338 10.46 3.06 15.74
CA GLY A 338 11.19 3.41 16.94
C GLY A 338 11.25 2.30 18.00
N TYR A 339 11.04 1.04 17.60
CA TYR A 339 11.29 -0.08 18.53
C TYR A 339 12.75 -0.11 18.98
N ASP A 340 12.96 -0.51 20.21
CA ASP A 340 14.27 -0.67 20.86
C ASP A 340 14.60 -2.13 21.19
N GLU A 341 13.58 -3.00 21.17
CA GLU A 341 13.72 -4.42 21.48
C GLU A 341 12.77 -5.26 20.64
N THR A 342 13.23 -6.47 20.29
CA THR A 342 12.42 -7.51 19.65
C THR A 342 12.47 -8.81 20.44
N LEU A 343 11.39 -9.59 20.38
CA LEU A 343 11.34 -10.95 20.89
C LEU A 343 10.87 -11.88 19.78
N LEU A 344 11.75 -12.79 19.35
CA LEU A 344 11.39 -13.85 18.40
C LEU A 344 10.80 -15.03 19.15
N ARG A 345 9.60 -15.46 18.76
CA ARG A 345 8.93 -16.64 19.28
C ARG A 345 8.68 -17.65 18.15
N PRO A 346 9.18 -18.89 18.25
CA PRO A 346 8.77 -19.97 17.36
C PRO A 346 7.27 -20.28 17.54
N GLY A 347 6.57 -20.50 16.43
CA GLY A 347 5.18 -20.94 16.46
C GLY A 347 5.04 -22.45 16.70
N ALA A 348 3.80 -22.91 16.79
CA ALA A 348 3.51 -24.34 17.05
C ALA A 348 3.77 -25.25 15.84
N ARG A 349 3.94 -24.70 14.65
CA ARG A 349 4.20 -25.46 13.41
C ARG A 349 5.57 -25.09 12.89
N GLU A 350 6.22 -26.02 12.19
CA GLU A 350 7.45 -25.72 11.46
C GLU A 350 7.25 -24.55 10.50
N GLY A 351 8.22 -23.65 10.42
CA GLY A 351 8.13 -22.43 9.61
C GLY A 351 7.21 -21.33 10.16
N ALA A 352 6.52 -21.56 11.27
CA ALA A 352 5.73 -20.53 11.92
C ALA A 352 6.57 -19.75 12.93
N HIS A 353 6.50 -18.42 12.87
CA HIS A 353 7.24 -17.52 13.76
C HIS A 353 6.43 -16.28 14.09
N SER A 354 6.73 -15.66 15.23
CA SER A 354 6.25 -14.31 15.52
C SER A 354 7.36 -13.46 16.11
N ILE A 355 7.42 -12.20 15.69
CA ILE A 355 8.38 -11.21 16.17
C ILE A 355 7.56 -10.11 16.84
N TRP A 356 7.84 -9.88 18.11
CA TRP A 356 7.13 -8.93 18.96
C TRP A 356 8.03 -7.74 19.20
N TYR A 357 7.53 -6.54 18.90
CA TYR A 357 8.29 -5.29 18.94
C TYR A 357 7.94 -4.50 20.18
N PHE A 358 8.93 -4.05 20.89
CA PHE A 358 8.75 -3.22 22.07
C PHE A 358 9.47 -1.88 21.89
N ARG A 359 8.93 -0.87 22.56
CA ARG A 359 9.56 0.44 22.73
C ARG A 359 9.36 0.85 24.17
N GLU A 360 10.46 1.16 24.87
CA GLU A 360 10.45 1.51 26.31
C GLU A 360 9.68 0.48 27.15
N GLY A 361 9.82 -0.79 26.80
CA GLY A 361 9.16 -1.89 27.47
C GLY A 361 7.68 -2.14 27.09
N LEU A 362 7.07 -1.31 26.27
CA LEU A 362 5.68 -1.44 25.83
C LEU A 362 5.58 -2.13 24.46
N LEU A 363 4.63 -3.04 24.31
CA LEU A 363 4.33 -3.68 23.03
C LEU A 363 3.78 -2.64 22.04
N ILE A 364 4.40 -2.54 20.86
CA ILE A 364 3.98 -1.59 19.80
C ILE A 364 3.61 -2.27 18.49
N ALA A 365 4.12 -3.48 18.21
CA ALA A 365 3.78 -4.21 17.00
C ALA A 365 4.08 -5.70 17.14
N VAL A 366 3.53 -6.49 16.23
CA VAL A 366 3.84 -7.91 16.04
C VAL A 366 3.86 -8.26 14.55
N ASP A 367 4.92 -8.96 14.11
CA ASP A 367 4.96 -9.68 12.85
C ASP A 367 4.66 -11.15 13.10
N ALA A 368 3.74 -11.73 12.38
CA ALA A 368 3.38 -13.14 12.48
C ALA A 368 3.54 -13.82 11.11
N ILE A 369 4.50 -14.72 11.02
CA ILE A 369 4.81 -15.49 9.81
C ILE A 369 4.16 -16.86 10.00
N ASN A 370 3.14 -17.19 9.19
CA ASN A 370 2.36 -18.42 9.29
C ASN A 370 1.81 -18.73 10.72
N ASP A 371 1.70 -17.70 11.57
CA ASP A 371 1.21 -17.80 12.96
C ASP A 371 -0.01 -16.89 13.19
N ALA A 372 -1.16 -17.31 12.67
CA ALA A 372 -2.41 -16.57 12.84
C ALA A 372 -2.81 -16.38 14.31
N LYS A 373 -2.38 -17.29 15.22
CA LYS A 373 -2.68 -17.18 16.65
C LYS A 373 -1.89 -16.02 17.28
N ALA A 374 -0.60 -15.90 16.95
CA ALA A 374 0.22 -14.79 17.40
C ALA A 374 -0.32 -13.46 16.85
N TYR A 375 -0.70 -13.40 15.56
CA TYR A 375 -1.31 -12.22 14.96
C TYR A 375 -2.57 -11.77 15.70
N VAL A 376 -3.54 -12.68 15.90
CA VAL A 376 -4.81 -12.34 16.56
C VAL A 376 -4.60 -11.92 18.01
N THR A 377 -3.71 -12.60 18.74
CA THR A 377 -3.38 -12.24 20.13
C THR A 377 -2.69 -10.89 20.19
N GLY A 378 -1.65 -10.67 19.35
CA GLY A 378 -0.91 -9.42 19.30
C GLY A 378 -1.81 -8.23 18.95
N LYS A 379 -2.68 -8.39 17.94
CA LYS A 379 -3.66 -7.38 17.57
C LYS A 379 -4.58 -6.99 18.75
N LYS A 380 -5.10 -7.97 19.47
CA LYS A 380 -5.97 -7.73 20.64
C LYS A 380 -5.22 -7.04 21.78
N LEU A 381 -3.96 -7.44 22.08
CA LEU A 381 -3.13 -6.79 23.08
C LEU A 381 -2.92 -5.32 22.76
N LEU A 382 -2.56 -5.02 21.50
CA LEU A 382 -2.35 -3.65 21.01
C LEU A 382 -3.63 -2.80 21.11
N GLU A 383 -4.76 -3.35 20.67
CA GLU A 383 -6.06 -2.65 20.69
C GLU A 383 -6.55 -2.38 22.12
N SER A 384 -6.23 -3.27 23.06
CA SER A 384 -6.61 -3.15 24.47
C SER A 384 -5.58 -2.41 25.32
N GLY A 385 -4.41 -2.03 24.77
CA GLY A 385 -3.34 -1.41 25.52
C GLY A 385 -2.70 -2.32 26.58
N ILE A 386 -2.83 -3.64 26.43
CA ILE A 386 -2.30 -4.63 27.37
C ILE A 386 -0.86 -4.96 26.98
N ASN A 387 0.07 -4.76 27.94
CA ASN A 387 1.46 -5.17 27.76
C ASN A 387 1.63 -6.62 28.23
N PRO A 388 2.06 -7.55 27.34
CA PRO A 388 2.15 -8.96 27.69
C PRO A 388 3.27 -9.28 28.67
N ASP A 389 3.08 -10.30 29.51
CA ASP A 389 4.16 -10.89 30.28
C ASP A 389 5.21 -11.50 29.33
N ARG A 390 6.43 -10.97 29.37
CA ARG A 390 7.52 -11.33 28.46
C ARG A 390 8.02 -12.75 28.68
N SER A 391 7.99 -13.25 29.91
CA SER A 391 8.41 -14.62 30.22
C SER A 391 7.47 -15.62 29.61
N MET A 392 6.16 -15.37 29.71
CA MET A 392 5.14 -16.17 29.02
C MET A 392 5.24 -16.04 27.50
N LEU A 393 5.54 -14.84 27.01
CA LEU A 393 5.67 -14.60 25.57
C LEU A 393 6.89 -15.34 25.00
N ALA A 394 8.00 -15.37 25.73
CA ALA A 394 9.23 -16.07 25.34
C ALA A 394 9.11 -17.60 25.41
N ASP A 395 8.16 -18.15 26.16
CA ASP A 395 7.94 -19.59 26.28
C ASP A 395 7.09 -20.12 25.11
N PRO A 396 7.67 -20.86 24.14
CA PRO A 396 6.91 -21.39 22.99
C PRO A 396 5.76 -22.34 23.40
N SER A 397 5.84 -22.95 24.59
CA SER A 397 4.81 -23.86 25.10
C SER A 397 3.63 -23.13 25.74
N ALA A 398 3.79 -21.86 26.12
CA ALA A 398 2.74 -21.06 26.74
C ALA A 398 1.58 -20.79 25.76
N ASP A 399 0.35 -20.91 26.26
CA ASP A 399 -0.81 -20.53 25.46
C ASP A 399 -0.93 -19.01 25.38
N LEU A 400 -0.74 -18.45 24.16
CA LEU A 400 -0.85 -17.03 23.90
C LEU A 400 -2.20 -16.42 24.35
N LYS A 401 -3.27 -17.18 24.43
CA LYS A 401 -4.58 -16.69 24.92
C LYS A 401 -4.52 -16.20 26.36
N ARG A 402 -3.61 -16.77 27.20
CA ARG A 402 -3.43 -16.34 28.58
C ARG A 402 -2.83 -14.94 28.73
N LEU A 403 -2.26 -14.39 27.65
CA LEU A 403 -1.74 -13.02 27.64
C LEU A 403 -2.85 -11.96 27.58
N LEU A 404 -4.08 -12.38 27.31
CA LEU A 404 -5.23 -11.48 27.19
C LEU A 404 -6.00 -11.30 28.51
N GLY A 405 -5.59 -12.00 29.60
CA GLY A 405 -6.26 -12.00 30.90
C GLY A 405 -7.25 -13.14 31.05
#